data_aeca3d5d125535f529c697abf0a74ed4
#
_entry.id   aeca3d5d125535f529c697abf0a74ed4
#
_cell.length_a   1.000
_cell.length_b   1.000
_cell.length_c   1.000
_cell.angle_alpha   90.00
_cell.angle_beta   90.00
_cell.angle_gamma   90.00
#
_symmetry.space_group_name_H-M   'P 1'
#
loop_
_entity.id
_entity.type
_entity.pdbx_description
1 polymer ?
#
loop_
_entity_poly.entity_id
_entity_poly.type
_entity_poly.pdbx_seq_one_letter_code
_entity_poly.pdbx_strand_id
1 'polypeptide(L)'
;MLPRDRRVRRPEEFRHIRRTGSRAGRTAVVVSVASDTAPARSSASSRTRQPRAGFVVSKAVGNAVVCNRVTRRLRAILREELESDALRGRPLLVQVRALPPAAEADHATLRREVQGALSSALRRHAARTREG
;
A
#
# COMPACT_ATOMS: atom_id res chain seq x y z
N MET A 1 2.32 7.85 -12.30
CA MET A 1 0.96 7.39 -12.00
C MET A 1 0.93 5.88 -11.88
N LEU A 2 0.23 5.36 -10.89
CA LEU A 2 0.14 3.91 -10.68
C LEU A 2 -0.85 3.29 -11.67
N PRO A 3 -0.45 2.29 -12.48
CA PRO A 3 -1.36 1.65 -13.42
C PRO A 3 -2.57 1.03 -12.74
N ARG A 4 -3.65 0.92 -13.50
CA ARG A 4 -4.92 0.44 -12.98
C ARG A 4 -4.84 -0.98 -12.43
N ASP A 5 -4.10 -1.86 -13.07
CA ASP A 5 -3.94 -3.25 -12.66
C ASP A 5 -3.04 -3.40 -11.42
N ARG A 6 -2.37 -2.32 -11.02
CA ARG A 6 -1.52 -2.31 -9.83
C ARG A 6 -2.22 -1.62 -8.65
N ARG A 7 -3.52 -1.34 -8.76
CA ARG A 7 -4.29 -0.68 -7.70
C ARG A 7 -5.23 -1.66 -7.02
N VAL A 8 -5.32 -1.53 -5.70
CA VAL A 8 -6.37 -2.19 -4.93
C VAL A 8 -7.61 -1.30 -5.07
N ARG A 9 -8.71 -1.85 -5.55
CA ARG A 9 -9.92 -1.06 -5.83
C ARG A 9 -11.19 -1.59 -5.17
N ARG A 10 -11.26 -2.88 -4.91
CA ARG A 10 -12.49 -3.49 -4.41
C ARG A 10 -12.60 -3.40 -2.90
N PRO A 11 -13.79 -3.09 -2.37
CA PRO A 11 -13.99 -3.02 -0.93
C PRO A 11 -13.59 -4.31 -0.19
N GLU A 12 -13.85 -5.46 -0.77
CA GLU A 12 -13.48 -6.72 -0.13
C GLU A 12 -11.97 -6.89 -0.03
N GLU A 13 -11.21 -6.32 -0.95
CA GLU A 13 -9.75 -6.36 -0.88
C GLU A 13 -9.25 -5.50 0.29
N PHE A 14 -9.83 -4.32 0.47
CA PHE A 14 -9.48 -3.47 1.61
C PHE A 14 -9.86 -4.13 2.93
N ARG A 15 -11.02 -4.81 2.98
CA ARG A 15 -11.42 -5.55 4.18
C ARG A 15 -10.46 -6.69 4.48
N HIS A 16 -10.04 -7.41 3.45
CA HIS A 16 -9.06 -8.48 3.61
C HIS A 16 -7.76 -7.97 4.21
N ILE A 17 -7.27 -6.84 3.70
CA ILE A 17 -6.06 -6.22 4.22
C ILE A 17 -6.23 -5.83 5.69
N ARG A 18 -7.38 -5.24 6.04
CA ARG A 18 -7.64 -4.84 7.42
C ARG A 18 -7.69 -6.02 8.38
N ARG A 19 -8.26 -7.15 7.93
CA ARG A 19 -8.40 -8.32 8.80
C ARG A 19 -7.12 -9.13 8.93
N THR A 20 -6.40 -9.29 7.84
CA THR A 20 -5.27 -10.23 7.81
C THR A 20 -3.92 -9.54 7.62
N GLY A 21 -3.93 -8.26 7.33
CA GLY A 21 -2.70 -7.54 7.02
C GLY A 21 -1.80 -7.31 8.21
N SER A 22 -0.52 -7.26 7.93
CA SER A 22 0.49 -6.84 8.90
C SER A 22 0.68 -5.34 8.74
N ARG A 23 0.64 -4.63 9.85
CA ARG A 23 0.58 -3.17 9.86
C ARG A 23 1.79 -2.56 10.52
N ALA A 24 2.27 -1.46 9.98
CA ALA A 24 3.31 -0.66 10.60
C ALA A 24 3.01 0.81 10.38
N GLY A 25 3.13 1.61 11.46
CA GLY A 25 2.82 3.02 11.39
C GLY A 25 4.05 3.90 11.50
N ARG A 26 3.94 5.09 10.92
CA ARG A 26 4.88 6.19 11.06
C ARG A 26 4.08 7.45 11.39
N THR A 27 4.74 8.60 11.43
CA THR A 27 4.06 9.84 11.79
C THR A 27 2.99 10.24 10.77
N ALA A 28 3.27 10.08 9.49
CA ALA A 28 2.38 10.55 8.43
C ALA A 28 1.63 9.44 7.71
N VAL A 29 2.03 8.18 7.86
CA VAL A 29 1.42 7.06 7.14
C VAL A 29 1.36 5.80 7.97
N VAL A 30 0.38 4.95 7.64
CA VAL A 30 0.31 3.57 8.14
C VAL A 30 0.28 2.67 6.92
N VAL A 31 1.16 1.69 6.88
CA VAL A 31 1.21 0.73 5.77
C VAL A 31 0.77 -0.64 6.27
N SER A 32 -0.12 -1.28 5.54
CA SER A 32 -0.58 -2.64 5.83
C SER A 32 -0.28 -3.52 4.62
N VAL A 33 0.21 -4.73 4.88
CA VAL A 33 0.55 -5.69 3.83
C VAL A 33 -0.18 -6.99 4.09
N ALA A 34 -0.82 -7.53 3.07
CA ALA A 34 -1.51 -8.81 3.14
C ALA A 34 -1.20 -9.62 1.89
N SER A 35 -1.34 -10.94 1.99
CA SER A 35 -1.20 -11.79 0.82
C SER A 35 -2.39 -11.61 -0.11
N ASP A 36 -2.12 -11.58 -1.41
CA ASP A 36 -3.18 -11.55 -2.40
C ASP A 36 -3.65 -12.99 -2.62
N THR A 37 -4.71 -13.36 -1.92
CA THR A 37 -5.26 -14.72 -1.98
C THR A 37 -6.42 -14.84 -2.94
N ALA A 38 -6.71 -13.77 -3.69
CA ALA A 38 -7.80 -13.82 -4.66
C ALA A 38 -7.54 -14.96 -5.64
N PRO A 39 -8.50 -15.85 -5.83
CA PRO A 39 -8.32 -16.93 -6.81
C PRO A 39 -8.09 -16.32 -8.20
N ALA A 40 -7.32 -17.03 -8.99
CA ALA A 40 -7.09 -16.62 -10.38
C ALA A 40 -8.38 -16.74 -11.15
N ARG A 41 -9.23 -15.76 -11.05
CA ARG A 41 -10.57 -15.80 -11.62
C ARG A 41 -10.59 -15.60 -13.12
N SER A 42 -9.50 -15.12 -13.66
CA SER A 42 -9.42 -14.87 -15.07
C SER A 42 -8.02 -15.15 -15.55
N SER A 43 -7.90 -15.47 -16.80
CA SER A 43 -6.60 -15.67 -17.41
C SER A 43 -5.72 -14.46 -17.28
N ALA A 44 -6.31 -13.28 -17.19
CA ALA A 44 -5.56 -12.05 -16.99
C ALA A 44 -4.84 -12.05 -15.66
N SER A 45 -5.43 -12.68 -14.63
CA SER A 45 -4.84 -12.67 -13.30
C SER A 45 -3.59 -13.53 -13.22
N SER A 46 -3.42 -14.50 -14.09
CA SER A 46 -2.22 -15.32 -14.08
C SER A 46 -0.98 -14.51 -14.47
N ARG A 47 -1.18 -13.41 -15.17
CA ARG A 47 -0.08 -12.52 -15.55
C ARG A 47 0.24 -11.51 -14.48
N THR A 48 -0.58 -11.42 -13.46
CA THR A 48 -0.49 -10.35 -12.49
C THR A 48 -0.21 -10.85 -11.10
N ARG A 49 0.73 -11.74 -10.96
CA ARG A 49 1.27 -12.04 -9.63
C ARG A 49 2.21 -10.92 -9.26
N GLN A 50 1.65 -9.72 -9.25
CA GLN A 50 2.36 -8.50 -8.98
C GLN A 50 1.74 -7.85 -7.76
N PRO A 51 2.54 -7.14 -6.98
CA PRO A 51 1.97 -6.41 -5.84
C PRO A 51 1.05 -5.30 -6.32
N ARG A 52 -0.01 -5.05 -5.56
CA ARG A 52 -0.95 -3.97 -5.84
C ARG A 52 -1.08 -3.09 -4.63
N ALA A 53 -1.34 -1.81 -4.85
CA ALA A 53 -1.44 -0.84 -3.78
C ALA A 53 -2.78 -0.12 -3.79
N GLY A 54 -3.30 0.14 -2.60
CA GLY A 54 -4.49 0.95 -2.41
C GLY A 54 -4.20 2.05 -1.40
N PHE A 55 -4.97 3.14 -1.48
CA PHE A 55 -4.72 4.31 -0.67
C PHE A 55 -5.98 4.75 0.05
N VAL A 56 -5.81 5.14 1.31
CA VAL A 56 -6.90 5.70 2.11
C VAL A 56 -6.45 7.08 2.56
N VAL A 57 -7.08 8.11 2.02
CA VAL A 57 -6.79 9.50 2.39
C VAL A 57 -8.12 10.13 2.78
N SER A 58 -8.34 10.27 4.08
CA SER A 58 -9.62 10.75 4.59
C SER A 58 -9.62 12.28 4.72
N LYS A 59 -10.82 12.81 5.00
CA LYS A 59 -10.98 14.25 5.23
C LYS A 59 -10.17 14.78 6.40
N ALA A 60 -9.75 13.89 7.30
CA ALA A 60 -8.90 14.29 8.43
C ALA A 60 -7.56 14.83 7.97
N VAL A 61 -7.10 14.46 6.78
CA VAL A 61 -5.84 14.95 6.22
C VAL A 61 -5.98 16.39 5.71
N GLY A 62 -7.13 16.71 5.12
CA GLY A 62 -7.37 18.04 4.60
C GLY A 62 -8.53 18.07 3.63
N ASN A 63 -8.66 19.18 2.90
CA ASN A 63 -9.71 19.31 1.89
C ASN A 63 -9.36 18.50 0.63
N ALA A 64 -10.24 18.55 -0.37
CA ALA A 64 -10.08 17.75 -1.58
C ALA A 64 -8.77 18.03 -2.31
N VAL A 65 -8.34 19.28 -2.36
CA VAL A 65 -7.09 19.65 -3.02
C VAL A 65 -5.90 19.01 -2.31
N VAL A 66 -5.89 19.07 -0.97
CA VAL A 66 -4.82 18.47 -0.17
C VAL A 66 -4.84 16.95 -0.31
N CYS A 67 -6.01 16.32 -0.20
CA CYS A 67 -6.14 14.88 -0.34
C CYS A 67 -5.66 14.39 -1.70
N ASN A 68 -6.01 15.12 -2.77
CA ASN A 68 -5.56 14.75 -4.11
C ASN A 68 -4.05 14.86 -4.26
N ARG A 69 -3.46 15.91 -3.67
CA ARG A 69 -2.01 16.09 -3.70
C ARG A 69 -1.29 14.96 -2.96
N VAL A 70 -1.77 14.61 -1.77
CA VAL A 70 -1.19 13.52 -0.99
C VAL A 70 -1.33 12.20 -1.74
N THR A 71 -2.50 11.93 -2.29
CA THR A 71 -2.73 10.70 -3.06
C THR A 71 -1.78 10.59 -4.24
N ARG A 72 -1.58 11.69 -4.99
CA ARG A 72 -0.66 11.67 -6.13
C ARG A 72 0.77 11.38 -5.70
N ARG A 73 1.20 11.97 -4.59
CA ARG A 73 2.55 11.71 -4.07
C ARG A 73 2.71 10.26 -3.65
N LEU A 74 1.71 9.71 -2.96
CA LEU A 74 1.75 8.32 -2.53
C LEU A 74 1.75 7.37 -3.72
N ARG A 75 0.97 7.65 -4.75
CA ARG A 75 0.95 6.82 -5.96
C ARG A 75 2.31 6.80 -6.64
N ALA A 76 2.97 7.94 -6.73
CA ALA A 76 4.30 8.01 -7.33
C ALA A 76 5.32 7.20 -6.51
N ILE A 77 5.25 7.31 -5.19
CA ILE A 77 6.14 6.57 -4.30
C ILE A 77 5.90 5.08 -4.44
N LEU A 78 4.65 4.64 -4.39
CA LEU A 78 4.33 3.22 -4.46
C LEU A 78 4.62 2.63 -5.83
N ARG A 79 4.53 3.42 -6.88
CA ARG A 79 4.91 2.95 -8.21
C ARG A 79 6.35 2.44 -8.21
N GLU A 80 7.25 3.17 -7.57
CA GLU A 80 8.63 2.76 -7.46
C GLU A 80 8.81 1.60 -6.49
N GLU A 81 8.13 1.65 -5.34
CA GLU A 81 8.28 0.64 -4.32
C GLU A 81 7.76 -0.73 -4.76
N LEU A 82 6.68 -0.75 -5.52
CA LEU A 82 6.12 -2.02 -6.01
C LEU A 82 7.05 -2.71 -7.01
N GLU A 83 7.94 -1.96 -7.64
CA GLU A 83 8.92 -2.53 -8.56
C GLU A 83 10.26 -2.81 -7.89
N SER A 84 10.38 -2.52 -6.59
CA SER A 84 11.60 -2.79 -5.86
C SER A 84 11.81 -4.31 -5.70
N ASP A 85 13.05 -4.70 -5.44
CA ASP A 85 13.40 -6.11 -5.25
C ASP A 85 12.62 -6.76 -4.12
N ALA A 86 12.24 -5.99 -3.11
CA ALA A 86 11.50 -6.51 -1.97
C ALA A 86 10.08 -6.94 -2.33
N LEU A 87 9.47 -6.33 -3.35
CA LEU A 87 8.07 -6.56 -3.69
C LEU A 87 7.87 -7.16 -5.07
N ARG A 88 8.81 -6.97 -5.98
CA ARG A 88 8.63 -7.38 -7.37
C ARG A 88 8.25 -8.85 -7.49
N GLY A 89 7.20 -9.10 -8.27
CA GLY A 89 6.75 -10.45 -8.54
C GLY A 89 6.07 -11.16 -7.39
N ARG A 90 5.79 -10.47 -6.28
CA ARG A 90 5.14 -11.05 -5.13
C ARG A 90 3.66 -10.68 -5.11
N PRO A 91 2.75 -11.66 -4.93
CA PRO A 91 1.32 -11.37 -4.90
C PRO A 91 0.90 -10.79 -3.54
N LEU A 92 1.16 -9.51 -3.36
CA LEU A 92 0.88 -8.81 -2.12
C LEU A 92 -0.10 -7.68 -2.36
N LEU A 93 -0.94 -7.43 -1.36
CA LEU A 93 -1.80 -6.25 -1.32
C LEU A 93 -1.22 -5.29 -0.29
N VAL A 94 -1.00 -4.06 -0.71
CA VAL A 94 -0.43 -3.02 0.15
C VAL A 94 -1.44 -1.91 0.29
N GLN A 95 -1.75 -1.52 1.53
CA GLN A 95 -2.61 -0.37 1.78
C GLN A 95 -1.80 0.70 2.48
N VAL A 96 -1.86 1.91 1.94
CA VAL A 96 -1.23 3.07 2.56
C VAL A 96 -2.32 4.01 3.03
N ARG A 97 -2.38 4.23 4.34
CA ARG A 97 -3.31 5.19 4.92
C ARG A 97 -2.54 6.45 5.27
N ALA A 98 -2.99 7.58 4.76
CA ALA A 98 -2.41 8.86 5.12
C ALA A 98 -2.98 9.35 6.45
N LEU A 99 -2.11 9.88 7.29
CA LEU A 99 -2.48 10.50 8.56
C LEU A 99 -2.40 12.01 8.40
N PRO A 100 -3.03 12.81 9.31
CA PRO A 100 -3.03 14.26 9.17
C PRO A 100 -1.68 14.92 8.88
N PRO A 101 -0.56 14.52 9.48
CA PRO A 101 0.72 15.12 9.14
C PRO A 101 1.16 14.97 7.69
N ALA A 102 0.54 14.05 6.94
CA ALA A 102 0.87 13.89 5.52
C ALA A 102 0.53 15.14 4.70
N ALA A 103 -0.41 15.94 5.18
CA ALA A 103 -0.80 17.16 4.48
C ALA A 103 0.36 18.13 4.34
N GLU A 104 1.25 18.18 5.31
CA GLU A 104 2.37 19.12 5.35
C GLU A 104 3.71 18.46 5.02
N ALA A 105 3.75 17.15 4.90
CA ALA A 105 4.98 16.45 4.59
C ALA A 105 5.35 16.66 3.13
N ASP A 106 6.62 16.92 2.86
CA ASP A 106 7.07 16.99 1.49
C ASP A 106 7.25 15.58 0.91
N HIS A 107 7.52 15.51 -0.38
CA HIS A 107 7.64 14.23 -1.08
C HIS A 107 8.75 13.34 -0.47
N ALA A 108 9.89 13.93 -0.16
CA ALA A 108 11.01 13.18 0.40
C ALA A 108 10.68 12.59 1.76
N THR A 109 9.98 13.35 2.60
CA THR A 109 9.55 12.89 3.91
C THR A 109 8.55 11.75 3.79
N LEU A 110 7.54 11.92 2.92
CA LEU A 110 6.56 10.85 2.68
C LEU A 110 7.24 9.58 2.17
N ARG A 111 8.18 9.73 1.26
CA ARG A 111 8.90 8.59 0.70
C ARG A 111 9.65 7.82 1.78
N ARG A 112 10.37 8.51 2.65
CA ARG A 112 11.08 7.86 3.76
C ARG A 112 10.12 7.15 4.71
N GLU A 113 9.00 7.79 5.02
CA GLU A 113 8.01 7.21 5.91
C GLU A 113 7.37 5.96 5.32
N VAL A 114 7.01 6.03 4.04
CA VAL A 114 6.44 4.87 3.35
C VAL A 114 7.46 3.73 3.31
N GLN A 115 8.70 4.02 2.96
CA GLN A 115 9.74 2.99 2.88
C GLN A 115 9.96 2.32 4.24
N GLY A 116 10.03 3.12 5.31
CA GLY A 116 10.22 2.58 6.65
C GLY A 116 9.04 1.75 7.12
N ALA A 117 7.83 2.26 6.93
CA ALA A 117 6.62 1.54 7.31
C ALA A 117 6.45 0.28 6.49
N LEU A 118 6.70 0.35 5.20
CA LEU A 118 6.59 -0.82 4.31
C LEU A 118 7.57 -1.91 4.71
N SER A 119 8.83 -1.56 4.98
CA SER A 119 9.82 -2.53 5.43
C SER A 119 9.40 -3.22 6.71
N SER A 120 8.88 -2.46 7.68
CA SER A 120 8.41 -3.02 8.95
C SER A 120 7.22 -3.93 8.74
N ALA A 121 6.25 -3.51 7.89
CA ALA A 121 5.08 -4.31 7.61
C ALA A 121 5.46 -5.62 6.90
N LEU A 122 6.41 -5.56 5.98
CA LEU A 122 6.89 -6.75 5.28
C LEU A 122 7.56 -7.74 6.23
N ARG A 123 8.34 -7.24 7.18
CA ARG A 123 8.96 -8.11 8.18
C ARG A 123 7.91 -8.82 9.04
N ARG A 124 6.89 -8.08 9.46
CA ARG A 124 5.79 -8.67 10.24
C ARG A 124 5.01 -9.69 9.42
N HIS A 125 4.78 -9.37 8.16
CA HIS A 125 4.08 -10.28 7.25
C HIS A 125 4.87 -11.58 7.08
N ALA A 126 6.16 -11.49 6.88
CA ALA A 126 7.02 -12.66 6.73
C ALA A 126 7.02 -13.52 8.00
N ALA A 127 7.06 -12.89 9.17
CA ALA A 127 7.03 -13.61 10.44
C ALA A 127 5.70 -14.36 10.61
N ARG A 128 4.58 -13.71 10.29
CA ARG A 128 3.26 -14.34 10.38
C ARG A 128 3.11 -15.50 9.41
N THR A 129 3.64 -15.34 8.21
CA THR A 129 3.58 -16.39 7.19
C THR A 129 4.37 -17.61 7.61
N ARG A 130 5.51 -17.41 8.28
CA ARG A 130 6.32 -18.52 8.76
C ARG A 130 5.67 -19.25 9.93
N GLU A 131 4.91 -18.55 10.76
CA GLU A 131 4.21 -19.13 11.89
C GLU A 131 2.96 -19.89 11.48
N GLY A 132 2.36 -19.44 10.40
CA GLY A 132 1.14 -20.02 9.88
C GLY A 132 1.41 -21.13 8.94
#